data_f988b43b2d80f5dc4f6c1659bdb89c8e
#
_entry.id   f988b43b2d80f5dc4f6c1659bdb89c8e
#
_cell.length_a   1.000
_cell.length_b   1.000
_cell.length_c   1.000
_cell.angle_alpha   90.00
_cell.angle_beta   90.00
_cell.angle_gamma   90.00
#
_symmetry.space_group_name_H-M   'P 1'
#
loop_
_entity.id
_entity.type
_entity.pdbx_description
1 polymer ?
#
loop_
_entity_poly.entity_id
_entity_poly.type
_entity_poly.pdbx_seq_one_letter_code
_entity_poly.pdbx_strand_id
1 'polypeptide(L)'
;MAPKRYVTKHKFFLLLLLLLSLFALYLTSTLHFHPQRPLPQFHSHLSRNFPRNLQELPSWYKFLANEFIDRKMRIGLVDVEFQGGLLQSENVDIINVKFQRVSKKVEWGHLFPKWVDEDDVLVPRNCPTIPLPDFGNYKELINVVVARVPCGHNNSSDVYRLQVNLIVANLLVKCGWDNRDAYQTVYAVFIGECEPMFEIFRCNDLLWHQKDVRIYQPSLTKLKQKLVMPIGSCQLARPFAEQGKEIWRRYALVGAKRTINKPRQAYVTVLHSSEANVCGAITLAQSIIQSNSTRDLVLLADSSISPRSLRGLHEAGWKIKPIIQPIGGPHAVRDAYSKLRIWEQLVEYEKVMFVDPDVVLLKNMDQFFVYPEMSAAMNDGGHLFSSGVMIVEPSRCTFEALMEKMIRYEVVSYRYFKREN
;
A
#
# COMPACT_ATOMS: atom_id res chain seq x y z
N MET A 1 46.37 -30.29 -50.49
CA MET A 1 45.45 -31.10 -49.65
C MET A 1 45.51 -30.61 -48.23
N ALA A 2 44.49 -30.00 -47.75
CA ALA A 2 43.95 -29.75 -46.42
C ALA A 2 43.22 -28.41 -46.43
N PRO A 3 41.94 -28.36 -46.16
CA PRO A 3 41.50 -28.07 -44.81
C PRO A 3 40.08 -28.60 -44.50
N LYS A 4 39.90 -29.84 -44.14
CA LYS A 4 38.60 -30.38 -43.69
C LYS A 4 38.43 -30.40 -42.19
N ARG A 5 39.48 -30.19 -41.37
CA ARG A 5 39.42 -30.29 -39.93
C ARG A 5 39.02 -28.98 -39.19
N TYR A 6 39.07 -27.85 -39.82
CA TYR A 6 38.73 -26.57 -39.20
C TYR A 6 37.20 -26.30 -39.14
N VAL A 7 36.49 -26.72 -40.18
CA VAL A 7 35.03 -26.51 -40.30
C VAL A 7 34.23 -27.33 -39.29
N THR A 8 34.70 -28.53 -38.93
CA THR A 8 34.04 -29.38 -37.93
C THR A 8 34.20 -28.83 -36.50
N LYS A 9 35.35 -28.30 -36.14
CA LYS A 9 35.57 -27.68 -34.80
C LYS A 9 34.70 -26.44 -34.62
N HIS A 10 34.55 -25.58 -35.66
CA HIS A 10 33.72 -24.40 -35.57
C HIS A 10 32.22 -24.71 -35.44
N LYS A 11 31.73 -25.71 -36.18
CA LYS A 11 30.35 -26.20 -36.04
C LYS A 11 30.09 -26.81 -34.71
N PHE A 12 31.02 -27.54 -34.12
CA PHE A 12 30.92 -28.11 -32.78
C PHE A 12 30.89 -27.03 -31.72
N PHE A 13 31.73 -26.00 -31.85
CA PHE A 13 31.80 -24.86 -30.94
C PHE A 13 30.51 -24.01 -30.98
N LEU A 14 29.94 -23.77 -32.16
CA LEU A 14 28.66 -23.10 -32.34
C LEU A 14 27.51 -23.90 -31.74
N LEU A 15 27.50 -25.22 -31.91
CA LEU A 15 26.48 -26.10 -31.31
C LEU A 15 26.56 -26.09 -29.75
N LEU A 16 27.77 -26.08 -29.22
CA LEU A 16 28.00 -26.01 -27.77
C LEU A 16 27.53 -24.67 -27.20
N LEU A 17 27.78 -23.55 -27.86
CA LEU A 17 27.30 -22.22 -27.48
C LEU A 17 25.77 -22.14 -27.52
N LEU A 18 25.13 -22.77 -28.53
CA LEU A 18 23.70 -22.82 -28.67
C LEU A 18 23.05 -23.67 -27.54
N LEU A 19 23.65 -24.79 -27.17
CA LEU A 19 23.23 -25.61 -26.05
C LEU A 19 23.40 -24.91 -24.71
N LEU A 20 24.49 -24.18 -24.51
CA LEU A 20 24.72 -23.38 -23.31
C LEU A 20 23.73 -22.22 -23.20
N SER A 21 23.37 -21.56 -24.32
CA SER A 21 22.37 -20.51 -24.32
C SER A 21 20.97 -21.04 -24.03
N LEU A 22 20.60 -22.20 -24.59
CA LEU A 22 19.32 -22.86 -24.28
C LEU A 22 19.25 -23.35 -22.83
N PHE A 23 20.37 -23.85 -22.28
CA PHE A 23 20.48 -24.23 -20.87
C PHE A 23 20.39 -23.00 -19.95
N ALA A 24 21.00 -21.87 -20.29
CA ALA A 24 20.85 -20.62 -19.57
C ALA A 24 19.41 -20.09 -19.61
N LEU A 25 18.74 -20.15 -20.77
CA LEU A 25 17.31 -19.82 -20.91
C LEU A 25 16.41 -20.75 -20.09
N TYR A 26 16.71 -22.04 -20.05
CA TYR A 26 16.00 -23.00 -19.20
C TYR A 26 16.20 -22.70 -17.72
N LEU A 27 17.43 -22.40 -17.26
CA LEU A 27 17.71 -22.00 -15.89
C LEU A 27 17.02 -20.69 -15.52
N THR A 28 17.02 -19.68 -16.41
CA THR A 28 16.32 -18.41 -16.16
C THR A 28 14.80 -18.59 -16.11
N SER A 29 14.23 -19.45 -16.96
CA SER A 29 12.79 -19.77 -16.92
C SER A 29 12.39 -20.52 -15.65
N THR A 30 13.25 -21.39 -15.12
CA THR A 30 13.00 -22.10 -13.85
C THR A 30 13.24 -21.21 -12.64
N LEU A 31 14.14 -20.21 -12.72
CA LEU A 31 14.39 -19.23 -11.65
C LEU A 31 13.37 -18.08 -11.64
N HIS A 32 12.67 -17.79 -12.75
CA HIS A 32 11.58 -16.83 -12.80
C HIS A 32 10.20 -17.39 -12.43
N PHE A 33 10.06 -18.68 -12.24
CA PHE A 33 8.96 -19.22 -11.49
C PHE A 33 9.18 -18.88 -10.02
N HIS A 34 8.72 -17.71 -9.58
CA HIS A 34 8.44 -17.51 -8.17
C HIS A 34 7.46 -18.63 -7.78
N PRO A 35 7.82 -19.53 -6.89
CA PRO A 35 6.85 -20.46 -6.37
C PRO A 35 5.83 -19.60 -5.60
N GLN A 36 4.62 -19.48 -6.13
CA GLN A 36 3.48 -19.32 -5.23
C GLN A 36 3.73 -20.35 -4.14
N ARG A 37 3.87 -19.92 -2.88
CA ARG A 37 4.04 -20.84 -1.77
C ARG A 37 3.04 -21.97 -1.97
N PRO A 38 3.46 -23.24 -2.05
CA PRO A 38 2.54 -24.34 -2.23
C PRO A 38 1.53 -24.25 -1.08
N LEU A 39 0.24 -24.30 -1.43
CA LEU A 39 -0.81 -24.54 -0.46
C LEU A 39 -0.35 -25.70 0.42
N PRO A 40 -0.36 -25.58 1.76
CA PRO A 40 0.04 -26.65 2.63
C PRO A 40 -0.79 -27.88 2.29
N GLN A 41 -0.13 -28.92 1.79
CA GLN A 41 -0.76 -30.22 1.63
C GLN A 41 -1.15 -30.71 3.02
N PHE A 42 -2.43 -30.92 3.20
CA PHE A 42 -3.02 -31.50 4.39
C PHE A 42 -2.45 -32.89 4.61
N HIS A 43 -1.38 -33.03 5.39
CA HIS A 43 -1.00 -34.31 5.97
C HIS A 43 -1.91 -34.60 7.15
N SER A 44 -2.73 -35.63 7.00
CA SER A 44 -3.69 -36.16 7.98
C SER A 44 -3.01 -36.85 9.15
N HIS A 45 -2.35 -36.08 10.03
CA HIS A 45 -1.89 -36.57 11.32
C HIS A 45 -2.11 -35.51 12.39
N LEU A 46 -3.36 -35.38 12.84
CA LEU A 46 -3.67 -34.78 14.13
C LEU A 46 -5.12 -35.16 14.52
N SER A 47 -5.26 -36.38 15.05
CA SER A 47 -6.38 -36.78 15.85
C SER A 47 -6.09 -36.37 17.28
N ARG A 48 -6.70 -35.26 17.74
CA ARG A 48 -7.05 -35.06 19.18
C ARG A 48 -7.90 -33.78 19.30
N ASN A 49 -9.18 -34.00 19.65
CA ASN A 49 -10.13 -33.02 20.20
C ASN A 49 -10.59 -31.84 19.32
N PHE A 50 -10.89 -32.06 18.04
CA PHE A 50 -11.74 -31.14 17.28
C PHE A 50 -13.21 -31.59 17.32
N PRO A 51 -14.18 -30.64 17.36
CA PRO A 51 -15.60 -30.98 17.35
C PRO A 51 -15.97 -31.79 16.10
N ARG A 52 -16.86 -32.76 16.25
CA ARG A 52 -17.22 -33.77 15.24
C ARG A 52 -17.83 -33.25 13.92
N ASN A 53 -18.11 -31.95 13.78
CA ASN A 53 -18.68 -31.33 12.58
C ASN A 53 -17.72 -30.33 11.91
N LEU A 54 -16.56 -30.80 11.46
CA LEU A 54 -15.60 -29.98 10.68
C LEU A 54 -16.16 -29.43 9.36
N GLN A 55 -17.23 -30.00 8.83
CA GLN A 55 -17.83 -29.56 7.55
C GLN A 55 -18.59 -28.24 7.65
N GLU A 56 -19.05 -27.85 8.83
CA GLU A 56 -19.84 -26.62 9.03
C GLU A 56 -19.00 -25.39 9.47
N LEU A 57 -17.71 -25.57 9.80
CA LEU A 57 -16.89 -24.48 10.24
C LEU A 57 -16.53 -23.52 9.09
N PRO A 58 -16.55 -22.21 9.31
CA PRO A 58 -16.18 -21.22 8.30
C PRO A 58 -14.76 -21.45 7.73
N SER A 59 -14.58 -21.21 6.43
CA SER A 59 -13.29 -21.41 5.75
C SER A 59 -12.14 -20.63 6.37
N TRP A 60 -12.39 -19.39 6.79
CA TRP A 60 -11.42 -18.55 7.49
C TRP A 60 -10.97 -19.14 8.82
N TYR A 61 -11.92 -19.77 9.56
CA TYR A 61 -11.60 -20.41 10.83
C TYR A 61 -10.67 -21.60 10.63
N LYS A 62 -10.97 -22.45 9.64
CA LYS A 62 -10.11 -23.59 9.27
C LYS A 62 -8.69 -23.13 8.88
N PHE A 63 -8.59 -22.01 8.17
CA PHE A 63 -7.30 -21.43 7.81
C PHE A 63 -6.51 -20.96 9.03
N LEU A 64 -7.15 -20.21 9.93
CA LEU A 64 -6.49 -19.65 11.11
C LEU A 64 -6.26 -20.68 12.23
N ALA A 65 -7.03 -21.76 12.31
CA ALA A 65 -6.89 -22.75 13.36
C ALA A 65 -5.44 -23.28 13.50
N ASN A 66 -4.73 -23.41 12.40
CA ASN A 66 -3.33 -23.84 12.38
C ASN A 66 -2.37 -22.81 13.01
N GLU A 67 -2.70 -21.53 12.95
CA GLU A 67 -1.91 -20.45 13.55
C GLU A 67 -2.11 -20.34 15.09
N PHE A 68 -3.12 -21.04 15.61
CA PHE A 68 -3.53 -20.98 17.02
C PHE A 68 -3.48 -22.34 17.74
N ILE A 69 -2.64 -23.27 17.27
CA ILE A 69 -2.53 -24.63 17.86
C ILE A 69 -2.15 -24.55 19.35
N ASP A 70 -1.16 -23.71 19.69
CA ASP A 70 -0.58 -23.60 21.03
C ASP A 70 -1.07 -22.37 21.81
N ARG A 71 -2.06 -21.64 21.30
CA ARG A 71 -2.57 -20.42 21.93
C ARG A 71 -4.07 -20.26 21.71
N LYS A 72 -4.72 -19.58 22.65
CA LYS A 72 -6.15 -19.31 22.58
C LYS A 72 -6.49 -18.32 21.46
N MET A 73 -7.49 -18.65 20.65
CA MET A 73 -8.04 -17.74 19.64
C MET A 73 -9.11 -16.87 20.28
N ARG A 74 -8.91 -15.56 20.31
CA ARG A 74 -9.83 -14.58 20.88
C ARG A 74 -10.38 -13.70 19.78
N ILE A 75 -11.66 -13.90 19.45
CA ILE A 75 -12.32 -13.34 18.26
C ILE A 75 -13.18 -12.16 18.64
N GLY A 76 -12.87 -10.97 18.12
CA GLY A 76 -13.73 -9.80 18.19
C GLY A 76 -14.66 -9.75 16.96
N LEU A 77 -15.98 -9.70 17.19
CA LEU A 77 -16.97 -9.61 16.11
C LEU A 77 -17.42 -8.16 15.93
N VAL A 78 -17.30 -7.66 14.68
CA VAL A 78 -17.70 -6.31 14.28
C VAL A 78 -18.76 -6.40 13.18
N ASP A 79 -19.98 -6.01 13.45
CA ASP A 79 -21.12 -6.09 12.50
C ASP A 79 -21.35 -7.51 11.94
N VAL A 80 -21.07 -8.52 12.74
CA VAL A 80 -21.24 -9.95 12.39
C VAL A 80 -22.00 -10.64 13.50
N GLU A 81 -23.06 -11.35 13.13
CA GLU A 81 -23.76 -12.27 14.02
C GLU A 81 -23.36 -13.70 13.65
N PHE A 82 -22.80 -14.43 14.60
CA PHE A 82 -22.62 -15.88 14.47
C PHE A 82 -23.73 -16.61 15.26
N GLN A 83 -24.34 -17.58 14.63
CA GLN A 83 -25.24 -18.48 15.34
C GLN A 83 -24.44 -19.26 16.38
N GLY A 84 -24.78 -19.04 17.65
CA GLY A 84 -23.98 -19.28 18.86
C GLY A 84 -23.62 -20.72 19.21
N GLY A 85 -23.35 -21.61 18.30
CA GLY A 85 -22.91 -22.98 18.62
C GLY A 85 -21.69 -23.45 17.82
N LEU A 86 -21.42 -22.84 16.67
CA LEU A 86 -20.45 -23.33 15.68
C LEU A 86 -18.98 -23.17 16.10
N LEU A 87 -18.65 -22.22 16.96
CA LEU A 87 -17.26 -21.91 17.34
C LEU A 87 -16.99 -22.10 18.84
N GLN A 88 -17.91 -22.71 19.61
CA GLN A 88 -17.72 -22.97 21.03
C GLN A 88 -16.69 -24.10 21.23
N SER A 89 -15.50 -23.72 21.62
CA SER A 89 -14.40 -24.61 21.99
C SER A 89 -13.69 -24.00 23.19
N GLU A 90 -13.08 -24.80 24.04
CA GLU A 90 -12.30 -24.32 25.20
C GLU A 90 -11.17 -23.37 24.80
N ASN A 91 -10.70 -23.46 23.55
CA ASN A 91 -9.62 -22.66 23.01
C ASN A 91 -10.09 -21.43 22.22
N VAL A 92 -11.40 -21.10 22.23
CA VAL A 92 -11.94 -19.96 21.47
C VAL A 92 -12.81 -19.11 22.39
N ASP A 93 -12.50 -17.82 22.48
CA ASP A 93 -13.35 -16.80 23.09
C ASP A 93 -13.94 -15.91 22.00
N ILE A 94 -15.23 -15.60 22.12
CA ILE A 94 -15.95 -14.71 21.20
C ILE A 94 -16.41 -13.48 21.96
N ILE A 95 -16.05 -12.30 21.43
CA ILE A 95 -16.34 -11.00 22.02
C ILE A 95 -17.09 -10.15 20.99
N ASN A 96 -18.34 -9.81 21.27
CA ASN A 96 -19.10 -8.89 20.43
C ASN A 96 -18.67 -7.44 20.69
N VAL A 97 -18.20 -6.75 19.65
CA VAL A 97 -17.80 -5.36 19.72
C VAL A 97 -19.03 -4.47 19.52
N LYS A 98 -19.44 -3.79 20.60
CA LYS A 98 -20.59 -2.87 20.56
C LYS A 98 -20.15 -1.48 20.17
N PHE A 99 -20.85 -0.88 19.20
CA PHE A 99 -20.60 0.49 18.75
C PHE A 99 -21.87 1.14 18.21
N GLN A 100 -21.91 2.46 18.22
CA GLN A 100 -22.99 3.23 17.61
C GLN A 100 -22.71 3.40 16.14
N ARG A 101 -23.66 3.04 15.29
CA ARG A 101 -23.55 3.25 13.84
C ARG A 101 -23.51 4.75 13.52
N VAL A 102 -22.66 5.14 12.58
CA VAL A 102 -22.59 6.51 12.07
C VAL A 102 -23.96 6.96 11.51
N SER A 103 -24.30 8.20 11.78
CA SER A 103 -25.58 8.78 11.28
C SER A 103 -25.62 8.79 9.77
N LYS A 104 -26.78 8.44 9.20
CA LYS A 104 -27.05 8.55 7.75
C LYS A 104 -26.93 9.98 7.21
N LYS A 105 -26.95 11.00 8.08
CA LYS A 105 -26.76 12.42 7.72
C LYS A 105 -25.28 12.72 7.41
N VAL A 106 -24.35 11.88 7.81
CA VAL A 106 -22.93 12.03 7.49
C VAL A 106 -22.67 11.40 6.13
N GLU A 107 -22.51 12.24 5.13
CA GLU A 107 -22.23 11.83 3.76
C GLU A 107 -20.74 11.76 3.47
N TRP A 108 -20.35 10.98 2.48
CA TRP A 108 -18.95 10.85 2.04
C TRP A 108 -18.32 12.19 1.68
N GLY A 109 -19.08 13.07 0.99
CA GLY A 109 -18.62 14.41 0.60
C GLY A 109 -18.28 15.34 1.77
N HIS A 110 -18.78 15.05 2.99
CA HIS A 110 -18.40 15.81 4.18
C HIS A 110 -16.97 15.48 4.65
N LEU A 111 -16.49 14.26 4.37
CA LEU A 111 -15.14 13.81 4.72
C LEU A 111 -14.17 13.94 3.54
N PHE A 112 -14.66 13.67 2.35
CA PHE A 112 -13.91 13.64 1.09
C PHE A 112 -14.60 14.54 0.07
N PRO A 113 -14.47 15.87 0.19
CA PRO A 113 -15.06 16.80 -0.77
C PRO A 113 -14.48 16.53 -2.16
N LYS A 114 -15.25 16.86 -3.18
CA LYS A 114 -14.74 16.87 -4.56
C LYS A 114 -13.60 17.87 -4.66
N TRP A 115 -12.79 17.74 -5.70
CA TRP A 115 -11.72 18.68 -6.01
C TRP A 115 -12.20 20.12 -5.82
N VAL A 116 -11.44 20.90 -5.10
CA VAL A 116 -11.67 22.33 -4.86
C VAL A 116 -10.60 23.04 -5.65
N ASP A 117 -10.97 23.99 -6.48
CA ASP A 117 -10.02 24.82 -7.23
C ASP A 117 -9.20 25.67 -6.24
N GLU A 118 -7.93 25.92 -6.52
CA GLU A 118 -7.04 26.66 -5.63
C GLU A 118 -7.56 28.09 -5.33
N ASP A 119 -8.36 28.64 -6.26
CA ASP A 119 -9.01 29.94 -6.13
C ASP A 119 -10.28 29.93 -5.25
N ASP A 120 -10.81 28.77 -4.90
CA ASP A 120 -11.96 28.67 -4.01
C ASP A 120 -11.55 29.02 -2.56
N VAL A 121 -12.09 30.09 -2.01
CA VAL A 121 -11.90 30.45 -0.58
C VAL A 121 -12.44 29.33 0.28
N LEU A 122 -11.53 28.55 0.87
CA LEU A 122 -11.87 27.42 1.71
C LEU A 122 -12.49 27.91 3.02
N VAL A 123 -13.80 27.85 3.09
CA VAL A 123 -14.52 28.03 4.36
C VAL A 123 -14.10 26.87 5.29
N PRO A 124 -13.65 27.12 6.51
CA PRO A 124 -13.35 26.07 7.48
C PRO A 124 -14.56 25.15 7.61
N ARG A 125 -14.43 23.89 7.16
CA ARG A 125 -15.52 22.93 7.22
C ARG A 125 -15.46 22.22 8.56
N ASN A 126 -16.60 22.16 9.26
CA ASN A 126 -16.73 21.29 10.42
C ASN A 126 -16.69 19.83 9.96
N CYS A 127 -15.58 19.16 10.22
CA CYS A 127 -15.46 17.74 9.92
C CYS A 127 -16.37 16.91 10.81
N PRO A 128 -17.24 16.07 10.25
CA PRO A 128 -18.11 15.23 11.06
C PRO A 128 -17.30 14.21 11.85
N THR A 129 -17.77 13.89 13.05
CA THR A 129 -17.18 12.86 13.89
C THR A 129 -17.78 11.50 13.55
N ILE A 130 -16.93 10.50 13.35
CA ILE A 130 -17.33 9.11 13.21
C ILE A 130 -17.34 8.46 14.59
N PRO A 131 -18.49 7.95 15.09
CA PRO A 131 -18.55 7.29 16.37
C PRO A 131 -17.68 6.03 16.38
N LEU A 132 -16.80 5.91 17.37
CA LEU A 132 -15.97 4.73 17.59
C LEU A 132 -16.22 4.19 19.01
N PRO A 133 -16.11 2.86 19.24
CA PRO A 133 -16.23 2.29 20.57
C PRO A 133 -15.07 2.74 21.46
N ASP A 134 -15.26 2.59 22.78
CA ASP A 134 -14.14 2.67 23.71
C ASP A 134 -13.27 1.42 23.58
N PHE A 135 -12.16 1.55 22.91
CA PHE A 135 -11.23 0.45 22.66
C PHE A 135 -10.48 -0.02 23.93
N GLY A 136 -10.49 0.77 25.00
CA GLY A 136 -9.91 0.38 26.28
C GLY A 136 -10.55 -0.87 26.85
N ASN A 137 -11.85 -1.06 26.62
CA ASN A 137 -12.62 -2.21 27.08
C ASN A 137 -12.24 -3.54 26.38
N TYR A 138 -11.48 -3.48 25.29
CA TYR A 138 -11.09 -4.65 24.50
C TYR A 138 -9.59 -4.92 24.52
N LYS A 139 -8.81 -4.14 25.27
CA LYS A 139 -7.34 -4.26 25.32
C LYS A 139 -6.94 -5.68 25.73
N GLU A 140 -6.00 -6.27 24.99
CA GLU A 140 -5.45 -7.63 25.21
C GLU A 140 -6.46 -8.79 25.10
N LEU A 141 -7.72 -8.49 24.77
CA LEU A 141 -8.77 -9.51 24.72
C LEU A 141 -8.98 -10.12 23.33
N ILE A 142 -8.39 -9.54 22.27
CA ILE A 142 -8.67 -9.91 20.89
C ILE A 142 -7.36 -10.12 20.14
N ASN A 143 -7.25 -11.22 19.40
CA ASN A 143 -6.14 -11.48 18.47
C ASN A 143 -6.62 -11.79 17.03
N VAL A 144 -7.92 -11.99 16.84
CA VAL A 144 -8.58 -12.09 15.53
C VAL A 144 -9.78 -11.17 15.54
N VAL A 145 -9.91 -10.28 14.57
CA VAL A 145 -11.11 -9.47 14.37
C VAL A 145 -11.83 -9.95 13.13
N VAL A 146 -13.09 -10.34 13.27
CA VAL A 146 -13.96 -10.73 12.16
C VAL A 146 -14.99 -9.64 11.94
N ALA A 147 -15.05 -9.11 10.73
CA ALA A 147 -15.92 -8.00 10.39
C ALA A 147 -16.68 -8.25 9.08
N ARG A 148 -17.93 -7.81 9.02
CA ARG A 148 -18.67 -7.71 7.77
C ARG A 148 -18.38 -6.36 7.14
N VAL A 149 -17.89 -6.36 5.89
CA VAL A 149 -17.68 -5.11 5.14
C VAL A 149 -18.98 -4.70 4.50
N PRO A 150 -19.58 -3.55 4.89
CA PRO A 150 -20.80 -3.06 4.24
C PRO A 150 -20.53 -2.70 2.78
N CYS A 151 -21.45 -3.08 1.89
CA CYS A 151 -21.46 -2.68 0.49
C CYS A 151 -22.60 -1.70 0.26
N GLY A 152 -22.30 -0.41 0.08
CA GLY A 152 -23.28 0.58 -0.35
C GLY A 152 -23.60 0.47 -1.84
N HIS A 153 -24.70 1.07 -2.27
CA HIS A 153 -25.12 1.07 -3.68
C HIS A 153 -24.07 1.69 -4.63
N ASN A 154 -23.12 2.48 -4.12
CA ASN A 154 -21.98 3.06 -4.83
C ASN A 154 -20.65 2.54 -4.28
N ASN A 155 -20.47 1.25 -4.23
CA ASN A 155 -19.33 0.40 -3.84
C ASN A 155 -18.06 1.01 -3.15
N SER A 156 -17.79 2.31 -3.24
CA SER A 156 -16.56 2.92 -2.71
C SER A 156 -16.79 4.04 -1.68
N SER A 157 -17.95 4.70 -1.68
CA SER A 157 -18.17 5.96 -0.94
C SER A 157 -19.20 5.78 0.18
N ASP A 158 -18.96 4.87 1.13
CA ASP A 158 -19.85 4.63 2.26
C ASP A 158 -19.12 4.91 3.59
N VAL A 159 -19.63 5.91 4.33
CA VAL A 159 -19.08 6.30 5.64
C VAL A 159 -19.21 5.17 6.66
N TYR A 160 -20.23 4.34 6.56
CA TYR A 160 -20.37 3.17 7.44
C TYR A 160 -19.29 2.11 7.15
N ARG A 161 -18.95 1.89 5.89
CA ARG A 161 -17.80 1.06 5.52
C ARG A 161 -16.50 1.59 6.12
N LEU A 162 -16.28 2.91 6.03
CA LEU A 162 -15.13 3.57 6.68
C LEU A 162 -15.15 3.34 8.19
N GLN A 163 -16.28 3.52 8.86
CA GLN A 163 -16.42 3.29 10.29
C GLN A 163 -16.02 1.85 10.68
N VAL A 164 -16.55 0.84 9.99
CA VAL A 164 -16.21 -0.57 10.25
C VAL A 164 -14.71 -0.81 10.08
N ASN A 165 -14.10 -0.31 9.00
CA ASN A 165 -12.65 -0.45 8.78
C ASN A 165 -11.82 0.23 9.88
N LEU A 166 -12.23 1.41 10.35
CA LEU A 166 -11.58 2.12 11.46
C LEU A 166 -11.70 1.36 12.78
N ILE A 167 -12.87 0.76 13.06
CA ILE A 167 -13.07 -0.05 14.26
C ILE A 167 -12.14 -1.27 14.26
N VAL A 168 -12.11 -2.02 13.15
CA VAL A 168 -11.24 -3.19 13.00
C VAL A 168 -9.78 -2.79 13.19
N ALA A 169 -9.33 -1.74 12.51
CA ALA A 169 -7.94 -1.29 12.57
C ALA A 169 -7.53 -0.85 13.98
N ASN A 170 -8.39 -0.10 14.69
CA ASN A 170 -8.13 0.31 16.06
C ASN A 170 -8.09 -0.87 17.03
N LEU A 171 -9.00 -1.84 16.91
CA LEU A 171 -8.98 -3.06 17.73
C LEU A 171 -7.66 -3.81 17.55
N LEU A 172 -7.24 -4.04 16.32
CA LEU A 172 -5.98 -4.74 16.03
C LEU A 172 -4.78 -4.02 16.63
N VAL A 173 -4.69 -2.70 16.49
CA VAL A 173 -3.59 -1.90 17.04
C VAL A 173 -3.62 -1.90 18.57
N LYS A 174 -4.80 -1.77 19.20
CA LYS A 174 -4.91 -1.73 20.66
C LYS A 174 -4.69 -3.09 21.31
N CYS A 175 -5.14 -4.17 20.67
CA CYS A 175 -5.02 -5.52 21.20
C CYS A 175 -3.70 -6.21 20.84
N GLY A 176 -3.09 -5.86 19.68
CA GLY A 176 -1.84 -6.44 19.26
C GLY A 176 -0.60 -5.75 19.81
N TRP A 177 -0.76 -4.65 20.55
CA TRP A 177 0.36 -3.92 21.14
C TRP A 177 0.57 -4.36 22.60
N ASP A 178 1.62 -5.11 22.86
CA ASP A 178 2.06 -5.42 24.21
C ASP A 178 2.94 -4.29 24.78
N ASN A 179 2.80 -4.01 26.09
CA ASN A 179 3.61 -3.02 26.81
C ASN A 179 5.13 -3.34 26.85
N ARG A 180 5.54 -4.51 26.38
CA ARG A 180 6.92 -4.97 26.29
C ARG A 180 7.58 -4.72 24.95
N ASP A 181 7.03 -3.82 24.12
CA ASP A 181 7.50 -3.57 22.75
C ASP A 181 7.51 -4.83 21.83
N ALA A 182 6.81 -5.89 22.24
CA ALA A 182 6.59 -7.07 21.44
C ALA A 182 5.25 -7.01 20.76
N TYR A 183 5.23 -7.11 19.42
CA TYR A 183 4.00 -7.19 18.66
C TYR A 183 3.45 -8.62 18.71
N GLN A 184 2.23 -8.77 19.18
CA GLN A 184 1.50 -10.01 18.95
C GLN A 184 1.02 -10.06 17.50
N THR A 185 1.09 -11.25 16.90
CA THR A 185 0.48 -11.47 15.59
C THR A 185 -1.04 -11.40 15.73
N VAL A 186 -1.66 -10.52 14.96
CA VAL A 186 -3.10 -10.31 14.91
C VAL A 186 -3.62 -10.47 13.49
N TYR A 187 -4.88 -10.86 13.37
CA TYR A 187 -5.51 -11.11 12.08
C TYR A 187 -6.82 -10.34 11.96
N ALA A 188 -7.06 -9.79 10.76
CA ALA A 188 -8.36 -9.27 10.36
C ALA A 188 -9.01 -10.21 9.35
N VAL A 189 -10.21 -10.64 9.60
CA VAL A 189 -11.04 -11.43 8.69
C VAL A 189 -12.19 -10.54 8.23
N PHE A 190 -12.23 -10.26 6.94
CA PHE A 190 -13.31 -9.52 6.33
C PHE A 190 -14.23 -10.46 5.55
N ILE A 191 -15.53 -10.34 5.81
CA ILE A 191 -16.59 -11.13 5.18
C ILE A 191 -17.51 -10.20 4.40
N GLY A 192 -17.81 -10.53 3.17
CA GLY A 192 -18.71 -9.79 2.30
C GLY A 192 -18.16 -9.59 0.89
N GLU A 193 -19.02 -9.15 -0.01
CA GLU A 193 -18.68 -8.93 -1.42
C GLU A 193 -17.66 -7.79 -1.58
N CYS A 194 -17.75 -6.77 -0.72
CA CYS A 194 -16.84 -5.63 -0.77
C CYS A 194 -15.52 -5.93 -0.05
N GLU A 195 -14.45 -5.42 -0.63
CA GLU A 195 -13.12 -5.47 -0.01
C GLU A 195 -13.01 -4.45 1.13
N PRO A 196 -12.12 -4.67 2.12
CA PRO A 196 -11.79 -3.61 3.05
C PRO A 196 -11.18 -2.42 2.31
N MET A 197 -11.16 -1.27 2.96
CA MET A 197 -10.57 -0.07 2.36
C MET A 197 -9.04 -0.22 2.27
N PHE A 198 -8.50 -0.16 1.06
CA PHE A 198 -7.06 -0.33 0.82
C PHE A 198 -6.25 0.84 1.41
N GLU A 199 -6.88 1.98 1.64
CA GLU A 199 -6.29 3.13 2.32
C GLU A 199 -5.95 2.81 3.79
N ILE A 200 -6.63 1.84 4.41
CA ILE A 200 -6.43 1.38 5.79
C ILE A 200 -5.72 0.02 5.80
N PHE A 201 -6.27 -0.96 5.11
CA PHE A 201 -5.73 -2.32 5.02
C PHE A 201 -4.98 -2.50 3.71
N ARG A 202 -3.67 -2.49 3.79
CA ARG A 202 -2.81 -2.63 2.61
C ARG A 202 -3.04 -3.97 1.94
N CYS A 203 -3.17 -3.99 0.63
CA CYS A 203 -3.30 -5.24 -0.11
C CYS A 203 -2.08 -6.16 0.03
N ASN A 204 -0.89 -5.61 0.32
CA ASN A 204 0.31 -6.39 0.62
C ASN A 204 0.22 -7.21 1.91
N ASP A 205 -0.71 -6.85 2.80
CA ASP A 205 -0.94 -7.54 4.08
C ASP A 205 -2.03 -8.64 3.94
N LEU A 206 -2.59 -8.83 2.73
CA LEU A 206 -3.53 -9.91 2.42
C LEU A 206 -2.82 -11.26 2.50
N LEU A 207 -3.24 -12.10 3.44
CA LEU A 207 -2.67 -13.42 3.66
C LEU A 207 -3.40 -14.50 2.88
N TRP A 208 -4.73 -14.41 2.80
CA TRP A 208 -5.57 -15.41 2.16
C TRP A 208 -6.90 -14.81 1.70
N HIS A 209 -7.40 -15.32 0.56
CA HIS A 209 -8.68 -14.93 -0.02
C HIS A 209 -9.39 -16.13 -0.62
N GLN A 210 -10.67 -16.29 -0.29
CA GLN A 210 -11.55 -17.27 -0.92
C GLN A 210 -12.98 -16.75 -0.97
N LYS A 211 -13.54 -16.62 -2.16
CA LYS A 211 -14.88 -16.06 -2.39
C LYS A 211 -15.02 -14.66 -1.76
N ASP A 212 -15.96 -14.53 -0.81
CA ASP A 212 -16.29 -13.32 -0.09
C ASP A 212 -15.54 -13.15 1.24
N VAL A 213 -14.51 -13.98 1.49
CA VAL A 213 -13.73 -13.95 2.72
C VAL A 213 -12.28 -13.58 2.42
N ARG A 214 -11.75 -12.62 3.16
CA ARG A 214 -10.36 -12.12 3.06
C ARG A 214 -9.72 -12.09 4.43
N ILE A 215 -8.51 -12.62 4.56
CA ILE A 215 -7.73 -12.63 5.79
C ILE A 215 -6.49 -11.77 5.60
N TYR A 216 -6.31 -10.80 6.48
CA TYR A 216 -5.16 -9.92 6.52
C TYR A 216 -4.34 -10.14 7.77
N GLN A 217 -3.02 -10.03 7.64
CA GLN A 217 -2.07 -9.96 8.74
C GLN A 217 -1.35 -8.61 8.66
N PRO A 218 -1.96 -7.53 9.18
CA PRO A 218 -1.43 -6.20 8.99
C PRO A 218 -0.17 -5.95 9.82
N SER A 219 0.75 -5.18 9.25
CA SER A 219 1.84 -4.57 10.02
C SER A 219 1.27 -3.55 10.99
N LEU A 220 1.29 -3.87 12.30
CA LEU A 220 0.70 -2.99 13.33
C LEU A 220 1.33 -1.60 13.37
N THR A 221 2.63 -1.50 13.11
CA THR A 221 3.32 -0.19 13.02
C THR A 221 2.73 0.67 11.91
N LYS A 222 2.58 0.10 10.71
CA LYS A 222 2.03 0.82 9.56
C LYS A 222 0.55 1.13 9.76
N LEU A 223 -0.22 0.18 10.29
CA LEU A 223 -1.63 0.38 10.59
C LEU A 223 -1.84 1.50 11.62
N LYS A 224 -1.03 1.53 12.67
CA LYS A 224 -1.05 2.59 13.68
C LYS A 224 -0.71 3.95 13.09
N GLN A 225 0.29 4.03 12.20
CA GLN A 225 0.60 5.26 11.49
C GLN A 225 -0.60 5.78 10.68
N LYS A 226 -1.33 4.90 10.00
CA LYS A 226 -2.54 5.27 9.25
C LYS A 226 -3.67 5.77 10.15
N LEU A 227 -3.85 5.18 11.33
CA LEU A 227 -4.90 5.58 12.28
C LEU A 227 -4.67 6.94 12.94
N VAL A 228 -3.44 7.43 12.97
CA VAL A 228 -3.14 8.78 13.50
C VAL A 228 -3.21 9.86 12.41
N MET A 229 -3.40 9.46 11.14
CA MET A 229 -3.68 10.38 10.03
C MET A 229 -5.10 10.92 10.15
N PRO A 230 -5.37 12.11 9.60
CA PRO A 230 -6.73 12.65 9.54
C PRO A 230 -7.63 11.76 8.69
N ILE A 231 -8.91 11.72 9.04
CA ILE A 231 -9.94 11.00 8.29
C ILE A 231 -10.47 11.93 7.21
N GLY A 232 -10.13 11.63 5.97
CA GLY A 232 -10.53 12.44 4.83
C GLY A 232 -9.71 13.74 4.72
N SER A 233 -10.06 14.54 3.73
CA SER A 233 -9.38 15.81 3.42
C SER A 233 -9.94 16.99 4.21
N CYS A 234 -10.98 16.81 4.99
CA CYS A 234 -11.54 17.87 5.81
C CYS A 234 -10.72 18.14 7.10
N GLN A 235 -9.83 17.23 7.47
CA GLN A 235 -8.92 17.38 8.59
C GLN A 235 -7.50 17.27 8.08
N LEU A 236 -6.70 18.28 8.25
CA LEU A 236 -5.28 18.22 7.93
C LEU A 236 -4.49 17.68 9.11
N ALA A 237 -3.45 16.90 8.83
CA ALA A 237 -2.49 16.50 9.83
C ALA A 237 -1.79 17.75 10.39
N ARG A 238 -1.43 17.71 11.68
CA ARG A 238 -0.69 18.82 12.28
C ARG A 238 0.69 18.94 11.64
N PRO A 239 1.17 20.17 11.42
CA PRO A 239 2.49 20.40 10.87
C PRO A 239 3.58 19.69 11.68
N PHE A 240 4.59 19.18 10.98
CA PHE A 240 5.77 18.54 11.59
C PHE A 240 6.52 19.45 12.58
N ALA A 241 6.50 20.75 12.35
CA ALA A 241 7.20 21.74 13.14
C ALA A 241 6.67 21.93 14.58
N GLU A 242 5.53 21.35 14.94
CA GLU A 242 5.06 21.40 16.33
C GLU A 242 5.92 20.49 17.21
N GLN A 243 6.80 21.10 17.99
CA GLN A 243 7.65 20.39 18.97
C GLN A 243 6.82 19.51 19.91
N GLY A 244 7.26 18.26 20.09
CA GLY A 244 6.65 17.30 21.00
C GLY A 244 5.48 16.51 20.42
N LYS A 245 5.06 16.75 19.18
CA LYS A 245 3.96 16.02 18.51
C LYS A 245 4.43 15.12 17.36
N GLU A 246 5.71 14.81 17.32
CA GLU A 246 6.31 13.90 16.33
C GLU A 246 5.94 12.44 16.62
N ILE A 247 4.65 12.17 16.62
CA ILE A 247 4.09 10.85 16.92
C ILE A 247 4.70 9.77 15.99
N TRP A 248 4.95 10.14 14.73
CA TRP A 248 5.52 9.27 13.70
C TRP A 248 6.92 8.77 14.01
N ARG A 249 7.79 9.63 14.56
CA ARG A 249 9.16 9.25 14.94
C ARG A 249 9.17 8.16 15.99
N ARG A 250 8.32 8.27 16.99
CA ARG A 250 8.23 7.28 18.07
C ARG A 250 7.85 5.90 17.54
N TYR A 251 6.98 5.84 16.52
CA TYR A 251 6.54 4.57 15.95
C TYR A 251 7.51 3.98 14.92
N ALA A 252 8.24 4.80 14.18
CA ALA A 252 9.24 4.32 13.25
C ALA A 252 10.46 3.71 13.97
N LEU A 253 10.80 4.23 15.16
CA LEU A 253 11.96 3.76 15.93
C LEU A 253 11.69 2.46 16.70
N VAL A 254 10.45 2.25 17.16
CA VAL A 254 10.09 1.07 17.98
C VAL A 254 9.93 -0.21 17.13
N GLY A 255 9.63 -0.10 15.84
CA GLY A 255 9.49 -1.24 14.93
C GLY A 255 10.78 -1.68 14.24
N ALA A 256 11.82 -0.89 14.29
CA ALA A 256 13.11 -1.22 13.72
C ALA A 256 13.87 -2.20 14.64
N LYS A 257 13.41 -3.46 14.74
CA LYS A 257 14.39 -4.53 14.99
C LYS A 257 15.51 -4.28 14.00
N ARG A 258 16.75 -4.22 14.51
CA ARG A 258 17.98 -4.16 13.71
C ARG A 258 17.94 -5.25 12.65
N THR A 259 17.24 -4.99 11.56
CA THR A 259 17.40 -5.77 10.34
C THR A 259 18.77 -5.40 9.81
N ILE A 260 19.57 -6.41 9.57
CA ILE A 260 20.94 -6.31 9.05
C ILE A 260 20.95 -5.52 7.73
N ASN A 261 19.82 -5.44 7.05
CA ASN A 261 19.64 -4.67 5.83
C ASN A 261 18.96 -3.32 6.14
N LYS A 262 19.68 -2.22 5.87
CA LYS A 262 19.08 -0.89 5.88
C LYS A 262 17.90 -0.86 4.89
N PRO A 263 16.76 -0.25 5.26
CA PRO A 263 15.62 -0.12 4.34
C PRO A 263 16.07 0.61 3.08
N ARG A 264 15.75 0.06 1.90
CA ARG A 264 16.06 0.73 0.64
C ARG A 264 15.10 1.90 0.46
N GLN A 265 15.66 3.10 0.39
CA GLN A 265 14.93 4.36 0.26
C GLN A 265 15.52 5.16 -0.89
N ALA A 266 14.68 5.89 -1.64
CA ALA A 266 15.11 6.70 -2.75
C ALA A 266 14.33 8.02 -2.84
N TYR A 267 15.00 9.06 -3.33
CA TYR A 267 14.33 10.22 -3.93
C TYR A 267 13.95 9.87 -5.36
N VAL A 268 12.76 10.26 -5.76
CA VAL A 268 12.21 9.92 -7.06
C VAL A 268 11.68 11.17 -7.74
N THR A 269 11.95 11.33 -9.02
CA THR A 269 11.27 12.30 -9.88
C THR A 269 10.79 11.64 -11.17
N VAL A 270 9.89 12.31 -11.88
CA VAL A 270 9.29 11.81 -13.12
C VAL A 270 9.39 12.87 -14.20
N LEU A 271 9.93 12.48 -15.36
CA LEU A 271 9.95 13.31 -16.56
C LEU A 271 9.14 12.64 -17.67
N HIS A 272 8.15 13.35 -18.16
CA HIS A 272 7.26 12.86 -19.20
C HIS A 272 6.80 14.01 -20.13
N SER A 273 6.40 13.65 -21.34
CA SER A 273 5.75 14.52 -22.31
C SER A 273 6.60 15.68 -22.86
N SER A 274 7.66 16.12 -22.19
CA SER A 274 8.55 17.17 -22.71
C SER A 274 9.90 17.23 -21.99
N GLU A 275 10.87 17.90 -22.63
CA GLU A 275 12.20 18.17 -22.05
C GLU A 275 12.25 19.43 -21.16
N ALA A 276 11.14 20.14 -20.97
CA ALA A 276 11.13 21.43 -20.28
C ALA A 276 11.72 21.34 -18.85
N ASN A 277 11.48 20.23 -18.15
CA ASN A 277 11.91 20.03 -16.78
C ASN A 277 13.25 19.31 -16.61
N VAL A 278 13.99 19.06 -17.70
CA VAL A 278 15.30 18.36 -17.62
C VAL A 278 16.31 19.15 -16.79
N CYS A 279 16.41 20.47 -17.00
CA CYS A 279 17.32 21.32 -16.22
C CYS A 279 16.93 21.36 -14.73
N GLY A 280 15.63 21.40 -14.45
CA GLY A 280 15.10 21.31 -13.08
C GLY A 280 15.50 20.01 -12.41
N ALA A 281 15.29 18.87 -13.08
CA ALA A 281 15.67 17.57 -12.55
C ALA A 281 17.19 17.42 -12.31
N ILE A 282 18.04 18.02 -13.14
CA ILE A 282 19.49 18.09 -12.90
C ILE A 282 19.77 18.90 -11.62
N THR A 283 19.15 20.07 -11.49
CA THR A 283 19.29 20.94 -10.30
C THR A 283 18.81 20.24 -9.05
N LEU A 284 17.67 19.54 -9.12
CA LEU A 284 17.13 18.74 -8.03
C LEU A 284 18.16 17.68 -7.57
N ALA A 285 18.72 16.88 -8.50
CA ALA A 285 19.73 15.88 -8.16
C ALA A 285 20.92 16.49 -7.42
N GLN A 286 21.44 17.60 -7.93
CA GLN A 286 22.58 18.27 -7.33
C GLN A 286 22.23 18.84 -5.94
N SER A 287 21.04 19.38 -5.74
CA SER A 287 20.59 19.86 -4.44
C SER A 287 20.46 18.73 -3.40
N ILE A 288 19.99 17.54 -3.82
CA ILE A 288 19.93 16.35 -2.93
C ILE A 288 21.34 15.90 -2.56
N ILE A 289 22.25 15.79 -3.54
CA ILE A 289 23.64 15.39 -3.29
C ILE A 289 24.35 16.39 -2.35
N GLN A 290 24.20 17.70 -2.60
CA GLN A 290 24.79 18.74 -1.76
C GLN A 290 24.21 18.75 -0.34
N SER A 291 22.99 18.26 -0.15
CA SER A 291 22.40 18.09 1.18
C SER A 291 23.00 16.93 1.99
N ASN A 292 24.01 16.22 1.44
CA ASN A 292 24.62 15.02 2.02
C ASN A 292 23.65 13.86 2.24
N SER A 293 22.61 13.72 1.39
CA SER A 293 21.78 12.52 1.39
C SER A 293 22.57 11.32 0.86
N THR A 294 22.33 10.16 1.47
CA THR A 294 22.93 8.88 1.05
C THR A 294 21.88 7.97 0.37
N ARG A 295 20.70 8.50 0.06
CA ARG A 295 19.62 7.77 -0.58
C ARG A 295 19.85 7.67 -2.07
N ASP A 296 19.27 6.63 -2.68
CA ASP A 296 19.28 6.49 -4.13
C ASP A 296 18.52 7.66 -4.77
N LEU A 297 18.97 8.08 -5.96
CA LEU A 297 18.26 9.02 -6.83
C LEU A 297 17.71 8.24 -8.01
N VAL A 298 16.39 8.19 -8.18
CA VAL A 298 15.73 7.44 -9.24
C VAL A 298 14.89 8.39 -10.09
N LEU A 299 15.04 8.33 -11.40
CA LEU A 299 14.27 9.11 -12.34
C LEU A 299 13.48 8.19 -13.26
N LEU A 300 12.17 8.35 -13.29
CA LEU A 300 11.32 7.71 -14.29
C LEU A 300 11.20 8.65 -15.48
N ALA A 301 11.61 8.18 -16.67
CA ALA A 301 11.56 8.98 -17.90
C ALA A 301 10.80 8.25 -19.01
N ASP A 302 9.98 8.97 -19.75
CA ASP A 302 9.35 8.42 -20.94
C ASP A 302 10.20 8.66 -22.21
N SER A 303 9.70 8.18 -23.34
CA SER A 303 10.39 8.27 -24.64
C SER A 303 10.47 9.69 -25.23
N SER A 304 9.83 10.69 -24.60
CA SER A 304 9.94 12.09 -25.04
C SER A 304 11.26 12.73 -24.64
N ILE A 305 11.98 12.13 -23.68
CA ILE A 305 13.27 12.65 -23.22
C ILE A 305 14.39 12.14 -24.13
N SER A 306 15.15 13.07 -24.74
CA SER A 306 16.19 12.73 -25.69
C SER A 306 17.34 11.94 -25.07
N PRO A 307 18.05 11.12 -25.85
CA PRO A 307 19.24 10.42 -25.38
C PRO A 307 20.36 11.35 -24.86
N ARG A 308 20.42 12.59 -25.35
CA ARG A 308 21.37 13.60 -24.87
C ARG A 308 20.99 14.04 -23.45
N SER A 309 19.72 14.34 -23.21
CA SER A 309 19.18 14.74 -21.90
C SER A 309 19.29 13.61 -20.88
N LEU A 310 18.99 12.36 -21.30
CA LEU A 310 19.16 11.19 -20.44
C LEU A 310 20.61 11.01 -19.98
N ARG A 311 21.61 11.24 -20.86
CA ARG A 311 23.04 11.23 -20.45
C ARG A 311 23.31 12.30 -19.38
N GLY A 312 22.88 13.55 -19.62
CA GLY A 312 23.06 14.63 -18.64
C GLY A 312 22.42 14.35 -17.29
N LEU A 313 21.21 13.76 -17.28
CA LEU A 313 20.52 13.33 -16.08
C LEU A 313 21.27 12.21 -15.35
N HIS A 314 21.81 11.23 -16.09
CA HIS A 314 22.63 10.17 -15.51
C HIS A 314 23.92 10.73 -14.87
N GLU A 315 24.62 11.62 -15.55
CA GLU A 315 25.82 12.29 -15.03
C GLU A 315 25.49 13.16 -13.79
N ALA A 316 24.27 13.70 -13.71
CA ALA A 316 23.80 14.42 -12.53
C ALA A 316 23.56 13.52 -11.31
N GLY A 317 23.56 12.18 -11.47
CA GLY A 317 23.41 11.20 -10.39
C GLY A 317 22.12 10.38 -10.41
N TRP A 318 21.24 10.60 -11.40
CA TRP A 318 19.99 9.83 -11.48
C TRP A 318 20.20 8.40 -12.00
N LYS A 319 19.61 7.43 -11.33
CA LYS A 319 19.36 6.08 -11.83
C LYS A 319 18.11 6.12 -12.71
N ILE A 320 18.27 6.10 -14.02
CA ILE A 320 17.15 6.29 -14.94
C ILE A 320 16.45 4.97 -15.20
N LYS A 321 15.11 4.99 -15.11
CA LYS A 321 14.23 3.89 -15.49
C LYS A 321 13.21 4.37 -16.53
N PRO A 322 12.96 3.60 -17.59
CA PRO A 322 11.94 3.97 -18.56
C PRO A 322 10.54 3.85 -17.94
N ILE A 323 9.66 4.80 -18.23
CA ILE A 323 8.24 4.70 -17.91
C ILE A 323 7.62 3.68 -18.85
N ILE A 324 7.02 2.63 -18.28
CA ILE A 324 6.19 1.70 -19.02
C ILE A 324 4.85 2.39 -19.29
N GLN A 325 4.66 2.86 -20.53
CA GLN A 325 3.42 3.55 -20.88
C GLN A 325 2.25 2.57 -21.06
N PRO A 326 1.02 2.96 -20.61
CA PRO A 326 -0.16 2.21 -20.98
C PRO A 326 -0.43 2.37 -22.48
N ILE A 327 -0.89 1.33 -23.11
CA ILE A 327 -1.33 1.33 -24.50
C ILE A 327 -2.69 2.06 -24.56
N GLY A 328 -2.70 3.32 -25.02
CA GLY A 328 -3.91 4.10 -25.29
C GLY A 328 -4.38 5.00 -24.14
N GLY A 329 -5.02 6.11 -24.48
CA GLY A 329 -5.65 7.08 -23.59
C GLY A 329 -5.41 8.54 -24.00
N PRO A 330 -6.27 9.52 -23.60
CA PRO A 330 -6.08 10.95 -23.82
C PRO A 330 -4.78 11.48 -23.18
N HIS A 331 -4.21 12.56 -23.73
CA HIS A 331 -2.92 13.12 -23.27
C HIS A 331 -2.92 13.55 -21.79
N ALA A 332 -3.99 14.21 -21.33
CA ALA A 332 -4.11 14.66 -19.92
C ALA A 332 -4.08 13.52 -18.89
N VAL A 333 -4.62 12.37 -19.29
CA VAL A 333 -4.61 11.14 -18.49
C VAL A 333 -3.20 10.58 -18.40
N ARG A 334 -2.41 10.65 -19.48
CA ARG A 334 -1.02 10.17 -19.49
C ARG A 334 -0.14 10.88 -18.46
N ASP A 335 -0.34 12.16 -18.26
CA ASP A 335 0.48 12.97 -17.34
C ASP A 335 0.23 12.58 -15.88
N ALA A 336 -1.05 12.47 -15.47
CA ALA A 336 -1.41 11.97 -14.14
C ALA A 336 -0.94 10.51 -13.91
N TYR A 337 -1.05 9.65 -14.93
CA TYR A 337 -0.59 8.27 -14.87
C TYR A 337 0.91 8.13 -14.66
N SER A 338 1.71 9.04 -15.16
CA SER A 338 3.16 8.95 -15.05
C SER A 338 3.65 8.96 -13.61
N LYS A 339 3.05 9.78 -12.74
CA LYS A 339 3.35 9.78 -11.30
C LYS A 339 2.92 8.48 -10.60
N LEU A 340 1.79 7.88 -11.01
CA LEU A 340 1.33 6.61 -10.42
C LEU A 340 2.26 5.43 -10.69
N ARG A 341 3.10 5.51 -11.74
CA ARG A 341 4.11 4.49 -12.03
C ARG A 341 5.12 4.27 -10.92
N ILE A 342 5.27 5.23 -10.03
CA ILE A 342 6.10 5.12 -8.84
C ILE A 342 5.70 3.90 -8.00
N TRP A 343 4.38 3.67 -7.83
CA TRP A 343 3.89 2.52 -7.07
C TRP A 343 4.19 1.18 -7.73
N GLU A 344 4.16 1.10 -9.05
CA GLU A 344 4.40 -0.14 -9.81
C GLU A 344 5.87 -0.43 -10.03
N GLN A 345 6.65 0.59 -10.46
CA GLN A 345 7.98 0.40 -11.03
C GLN A 345 9.12 0.44 -10.00
N LEU A 346 8.81 0.82 -8.74
CA LEU A 346 9.83 1.00 -7.71
C LEU A 346 9.65 0.05 -6.51
N VAL A 347 9.02 -1.11 -6.72
CA VAL A 347 8.73 -2.11 -5.68
C VAL A 347 9.96 -2.69 -4.98
N GLU A 348 11.15 -2.48 -5.51
CA GLU A 348 12.41 -2.83 -4.85
C GLU A 348 12.79 -1.88 -3.72
N TYR A 349 12.14 -0.71 -3.63
CA TYR A 349 12.30 0.23 -2.52
C TYR A 349 11.18 0.04 -1.51
N GLU A 350 11.54 0.09 -0.24
CA GLU A 350 10.55 0.03 0.85
C GLU A 350 9.74 1.33 0.91
N LYS A 351 10.41 2.46 0.64
CA LYS A 351 9.79 3.78 0.66
C LYS A 351 10.53 4.74 -0.26
N VAL A 352 9.79 5.57 -0.96
CA VAL A 352 10.36 6.62 -1.80
C VAL A 352 9.77 7.98 -1.46
N MET A 353 10.56 9.02 -1.66
CA MET A 353 10.11 10.41 -1.61
C MET A 353 10.04 10.92 -3.04
N PHE A 354 8.83 11.10 -3.53
CA PHE A 354 8.62 11.78 -4.80
C PHE A 354 8.85 13.28 -4.61
N VAL A 355 9.57 13.89 -5.55
CA VAL A 355 9.83 15.33 -5.60
C VAL A 355 9.67 15.78 -7.04
N ASP A 356 8.86 16.81 -7.26
CA ASP A 356 8.69 17.37 -8.61
C ASP A 356 10.04 17.93 -9.15
N PRO A 357 10.29 17.82 -10.46
CA PRO A 357 11.60 18.16 -11.04
C PRO A 357 11.98 19.64 -10.95
N ASP A 358 11.02 20.52 -10.67
CA ASP A 358 11.20 21.97 -10.51
C ASP A 358 11.43 22.42 -9.05
N VAL A 359 11.55 21.45 -8.13
CA VAL A 359 11.83 21.69 -6.70
C VAL A 359 13.33 21.64 -6.43
N VAL A 360 13.82 22.46 -5.51
CA VAL A 360 15.21 22.47 -5.00
C VAL A 360 15.21 22.20 -3.49
N LEU A 361 16.03 21.25 -3.07
CA LEU A 361 16.21 20.94 -1.66
C LEU A 361 17.25 21.86 -1.02
N LEU A 362 16.84 22.65 -0.03
CA LEU A 362 17.74 23.52 0.73
C LEU A 362 18.39 22.81 1.94
N LYS A 363 17.86 21.67 2.33
CA LYS A 363 18.32 20.86 3.47
C LYS A 363 18.16 19.39 3.18
N ASN A 364 18.90 18.56 3.93
CA ASN A 364 18.69 17.12 3.92
C ASN A 364 17.28 16.78 4.42
N MET A 365 16.52 16.05 3.60
CA MET A 365 15.15 15.64 3.88
C MET A 365 15.03 14.17 4.26
N ASP A 366 16.12 13.43 4.49
CA ASP A 366 16.10 11.99 4.80
C ASP A 366 15.27 11.66 6.04
N GLN A 367 15.13 12.60 6.96
CA GLN A 367 14.29 12.44 8.15
C GLN A 367 12.81 12.22 7.83
N PHE A 368 12.33 12.68 6.68
CA PHE A 368 10.92 12.56 6.29
C PHE A 368 10.54 11.15 5.80
N PHE A 369 11.52 10.28 5.52
CA PHE A 369 11.22 8.88 5.22
C PHE A 369 10.59 8.10 6.39
N VAL A 370 10.55 8.66 7.59
CA VAL A 370 9.81 8.08 8.73
C VAL A 370 8.30 8.27 8.62
N TYR A 371 7.84 9.23 7.82
CA TYR A 371 6.42 9.50 7.65
C TYR A 371 5.67 8.35 6.97
N PRO A 372 4.38 8.18 7.29
CA PRO A 372 3.54 7.20 6.62
C PRO A 372 3.37 7.51 5.13
N GLU A 373 2.97 6.50 4.38
CA GLU A 373 2.59 6.63 2.98
C GLU A 373 1.53 7.72 2.79
N MET A 374 1.61 8.44 1.68
CA MET A 374 0.75 9.59 1.32
C MET A 374 0.89 10.82 2.22
N SER A 375 1.94 10.89 3.03
CA SER A 375 2.35 12.19 3.59
C SER A 375 2.87 13.09 2.48
N ALA A 376 2.40 14.32 2.43
CA ALA A 376 2.74 15.28 1.38
C ALA A 376 2.95 16.69 1.94
N ALA A 377 3.59 17.55 1.17
CA ALA A 377 3.68 18.97 1.49
C ALA A 377 2.29 19.63 1.42
N MET A 378 2.07 20.68 2.18
CA MET A 378 0.89 21.51 2.07
C MET A 378 1.11 22.59 1.02
N ASN A 379 0.01 23.05 0.38
CA ASN A 379 0.04 24.26 -0.45
C ASN A 379 0.15 25.52 0.41
N ASP A 380 0.32 26.68 -0.22
CA ASP A 380 0.52 27.96 0.44
C ASP A 380 -0.60 28.35 1.43
N GLY A 381 -1.83 27.96 1.13
CA GLY A 381 -2.98 28.18 2.03
C GLY A 381 -3.06 27.20 3.20
N GLY A 382 -2.24 26.16 3.23
CA GLY A 382 -2.24 25.13 4.29
C GLY A 382 -3.52 24.28 4.35
N HIS A 383 -4.33 24.30 3.31
CA HIS A 383 -5.64 23.64 3.27
C HIS A 383 -5.68 22.42 2.34
N LEU A 384 -4.80 22.37 1.35
CA LEU A 384 -4.68 21.28 0.40
C LEU A 384 -3.28 20.69 0.48
N PHE A 385 -3.12 19.42 0.13
CA PHE A 385 -1.80 18.84 -0.03
C PHE A 385 -1.28 19.09 -1.44
N SER A 386 0.03 19.34 -1.56
CA SER A 386 0.71 19.43 -2.85
C SER A 386 1.33 18.09 -3.21
N SER A 387 1.03 17.58 -4.39
CA SER A 387 1.69 16.38 -4.92
C SER A 387 3.13 16.60 -5.33
N GLY A 388 3.67 17.82 -5.19
CA GLY A 388 5.05 18.15 -5.52
C GLY A 388 6.10 17.49 -4.63
N VAL A 389 5.73 17.14 -3.38
CA VAL A 389 6.56 16.34 -2.47
C VAL A 389 5.69 15.35 -1.73
N MET A 390 5.90 14.05 -1.94
CA MET A 390 5.10 12.98 -1.34
C MET A 390 5.96 11.82 -0.87
N ILE A 391 5.54 11.18 0.21
CA ILE A 391 6.08 9.89 0.66
C ILE A 391 5.20 8.77 0.09
N VAL A 392 5.83 7.83 -0.60
CA VAL A 392 5.17 6.71 -1.25
C VAL A 392 5.79 5.38 -0.80
N GLU A 393 4.96 4.40 -0.52
CA GLU A 393 5.37 3.00 -0.34
C GLU A 393 5.00 2.22 -1.61
N PRO A 394 5.98 1.90 -2.49
CA PRO A 394 5.69 1.22 -3.75
C PRO A 394 4.99 -0.12 -3.54
N SER A 395 3.94 -0.37 -4.32
CA SER A 395 3.12 -1.58 -4.23
C SER A 395 2.31 -1.75 -5.50
N ARG A 396 2.47 -2.88 -6.20
CA ARG A 396 1.73 -3.17 -7.43
C ARG A 396 0.23 -3.22 -7.20
N CYS A 397 -0.22 -3.86 -6.13
CA CYS A 397 -1.65 -3.94 -5.85
C CYS A 397 -2.26 -2.58 -5.48
N THR A 398 -1.49 -1.68 -4.84
CA THR A 398 -1.92 -0.29 -4.64
C THR A 398 -2.01 0.45 -5.97
N PHE A 399 -1.04 0.25 -6.87
CA PHE A 399 -1.10 0.79 -8.22
C PHE A 399 -2.35 0.34 -8.97
N GLU A 400 -2.66 -0.95 -8.98
CA GLU A 400 -3.85 -1.52 -9.62
C GLU A 400 -5.14 -0.91 -9.07
N ALA A 401 -5.25 -0.77 -7.75
CA ALA A 401 -6.39 -0.15 -7.10
C ALA A 401 -6.55 1.35 -7.45
N LEU A 402 -5.44 2.08 -7.54
CA LEU A 402 -5.44 3.49 -7.97
C LEU A 402 -5.87 3.62 -9.44
N MET A 403 -5.33 2.76 -10.31
CA MET A 403 -5.68 2.73 -11.73
C MET A 403 -7.16 2.41 -11.95
N GLU A 404 -7.72 1.44 -11.24
CA GLU A 404 -9.14 1.11 -11.34
C GLU A 404 -10.03 2.31 -10.94
N LYS A 405 -9.66 3.01 -9.89
CA LYS A 405 -10.38 4.22 -9.45
C LYS A 405 -10.31 5.34 -10.48
N MET A 406 -9.13 5.59 -11.05
CA MET A 406 -8.96 6.61 -12.08
C MET A 406 -9.79 6.32 -13.32
N ILE A 407 -9.78 5.09 -13.83
CA ILE A 407 -10.58 4.68 -14.99
C ILE A 407 -12.08 4.92 -14.73
N ARG A 408 -12.56 4.61 -13.55
CA ARG A 408 -13.96 4.87 -13.16
C ARG A 408 -14.28 6.37 -13.12
N TYR A 409 -13.35 7.18 -12.64
CA TYR A 409 -13.51 8.65 -12.58
C TYR A 409 -13.60 9.27 -13.97
N GLU A 410 -12.78 8.84 -14.92
CA GLU A 410 -12.81 9.30 -16.31
C GLU A 410 -14.11 8.94 -17.02
N VAL A 411 -14.57 7.70 -16.88
CA VAL A 411 -15.83 7.27 -17.51
C VAL A 411 -17.01 8.10 -17.02
N VAL A 412 -17.01 8.49 -15.75
CA VAL A 412 -18.05 9.35 -15.16
C VAL A 412 -17.91 10.79 -15.66
N SER A 413 -16.71 11.35 -15.68
CA SER A 413 -16.41 12.70 -16.15
C SER A 413 -16.78 12.86 -17.64
N TYR A 414 -16.38 11.88 -18.48
CA TYR A 414 -16.69 11.89 -19.91
C TYR A 414 -18.20 11.81 -20.21
N ARG A 415 -18.98 11.14 -19.37
CA ARG A 415 -20.46 11.11 -19.49
C ARG A 415 -21.12 12.42 -19.10
N TYR A 416 -20.55 13.18 -18.18
CA TYR A 416 -21.05 14.50 -17.80
C TYR A 416 -20.77 15.54 -18.89
N PHE A 417 -19.55 15.59 -19.45
CA PHE A 417 -19.18 16.50 -20.53
C PHE A 417 -19.95 16.25 -21.85
N LYS A 418 -20.42 15.03 -22.10
CA LYS A 418 -21.20 14.68 -23.31
C LYS A 418 -22.69 14.97 -23.21
N ARG A 419 -23.17 15.40 -22.04
CA ARG A 419 -24.60 15.81 -21.83
C ARG A 419 -24.85 17.30 -21.91
N GLU A 420 -23.80 18.12 -21.99
CA GLU A 420 -23.91 19.59 -22.05
C GLU A 420 -23.53 20.17 -23.42
N ASN A 421 -23.31 19.33 -24.46
CA ASN A 421 -23.15 19.79 -25.86
C ASN A 421 -24.22 19.20 -26.78
#